data_b0f5197ef5cf682119050e4b4fc32624
#
_entry.id   b0f5197ef5cf682119050e4b4fc32624
#
_cell.length_a   1.000
_cell.length_b   1.000
_cell.length_c   1.000
_cell.angle_alpha   90.00
_cell.angle_beta   90.00
_cell.angle_gamma   90.00
#
_symmetry.space_group_name_H-M   'P 1'
#
loop_
_entity.id
_entity.type
_entity.pdbx_description
1 polymer ?
#
loop_
_entity_poly.entity_id
_entity_poly.type
_entity_poly.pdbx_seq_one_letter_code
_entity_poly.pdbx_strand_id
1 'polypeptide(L)'
;MNLLRAERDTLDAYLPGLDKYLSEIPLLELERPRSGALAKFRELGGPALLIPAEYDGKGACLLDAVRIQRAVGSRSPSLAVATTMHHFSVASLVELTAAGNGFEWAMLMAIAENSWLLSSGFAEGKPGQHILTPTMRGVPADGGITVSGTKKPCSLTWSMNLMSASVAVADPATGTDRLAVVLIPADSAGIQRVPFWQTTALAGAESDQVTLIEVFVPEALIFYPQDGESMDPIQARGFTWFELLISASYLGAATNLAERVIARGRGTDEDRAGLAIELETMAAALEQVATYAATAGDNDALLARALYARFATERAIERVVMPAAAALGGMSFIESPEIAYLLGATRALAFHPPSRAVAAGPIARYLTDGPLTL
;
A
#
# COMPACT_ATOMS: atom_id res chain seq x y z
N MET A 1 21.19 17.83 -3.14
CA MET A 1 20.12 17.56 -4.10
C MET A 1 18.80 17.91 -3.43
N ASN A 2 17.89 18.62 -4.08
CA ASN A 2 16.70 19.19 -3.43
C ASN A 2 15.43 18.34 -3.60
N LEU A 3 15.42 17.39 -4.53
CA LEU A 3 14.32 16.42 -4.63
C LEU A 3 14.26 15.56 -3.36
N LEU A 4 13.08 15.30 -2.84
CA LEU A 4 12.82 14.49 -1.63
C LEU A 4 13.39 15.05 -0.31
N ARG A 5 13.74 16.34 -0.23
CA ARG A 5 14.26 16.88 1.03
C ARG A 5 13.20 16.84 2.13
N ALA A 6 12.02 17.37 1.85
CA ALA A 6 10.92 17.42 2.82
C ALA A 6 10.48 15.99 3.22
N GLU A 7 10.44 15.07 2.26
CA GLU A 7 10.07 13.69 2.49
C GLU A 7 11.09 12.96 3.38
N ARG A 8 12.39 13.17 3.13
CA ARG A 8 13.46 12.57 3.95
C ARG A 8 13.53 13.20 5.34
N ASP A 9 13.34 14.52 5.45
CA ASP A 9 13.26 15.19 6.74
C ASP A 9 12.05 14.64 7.55
N THR A 10 10.90 14.41 6.90
CA THR A 10 9.73 13.77 7.53
C THR A 10 10.03 12.33 7.93
N LEU A 11 10.65 11.53 7.03
CA LEU A 11 11.05 10.16 7.33
C LEU A 11 11.97 10.09 8.56
N ASP A 12 12.97 10.97 8.62
CA ASP A 12 13.94 10.98 9.74
C ASP A 12 13.29 11.43 11.06
N ALA A 13 12.28 12.31 11.01
CA ALA A 13 11.54 12.72 12.19
C ALA A 13 10.76 11.56 12.85
N TYR A 14 10.17 10.67 12.05
CA TYR A 14 9.40 9.52 12.55
C TYR A 14 10.21 8.23 12.72
N LEU A 15 11.15 7.98 11.81
CA LEU A 15 11.98 6.76 11.76
C LEU A 15 13.46 7.13 11.62
N PRO A 16 14.08 7.74 12.66
CA PRO A 16 15.40 8.30 12.59
C PRO A 16 16.44 7.27 12.18
N GLY A 17 17.23 7.64 11.15
CA GLY A 17 18.29 6.80 10.59
C GLY A 17 17.83 5.76 9.56
N LEU A 18 16.53 5.63 9.24
CA LEU A 18 16.08 4.68 8.22
C LEU A 18 16.58 5.08 6.82
N ASP A 19 16.44 6.36 6.41
CA ASP A 19 16.94 6.83 5.11
C ASP A 19 18.44 6.58 4.96
N LYS A 20 19.22 6.87 6.02
CA LYS A 20 20.66 6.61 6.04
C LYS A 20 20.95 5.13 5.84
N TYR A 21 20.35 4.25 6.64
CA TYR A 21 20.52 2.80 6.53
C TYR A 21 20.23 2.29 5.12
N LEU A 22 19.09 2.70 4.54
CA LEU A 22 18.72 2.28 3.19
C LEU A 22 19.65 2.85 2.12
N SER A 23 20.23 4.03 2.33
CA SER A 23 21.15 4.67 1.38
C SER A 23 22.54 4.02 1.33
N GLU A 24 22.94 3.31 2.39
CA GLU A 24 24.25 2.65 2.51
C GLU A 24 24.25 1.24 1.89
N ILE A 25 23.08 0.69 1.56
CA ILE A 25 22.93 -0.66 0.97
C ILE A 25 22.63 -0.54 -0.52
N PRO A 26 23.26 -1.33 -1.40
CA PRO A 26 22.94 -1.35 -2.82
C PRO A 26 21.45 -1.68 -3.06
N LEU A 27 20.81 -0.94 -3.98
CA LEU A 27 19.38 -1.09 -4.26
C LEU A 27 18.98 -2.55 -4.47
N LEU A 28 19.69 -3.29 -5.32
CA LEU A 28 19.32 -4.68 -5.63
C LEU A 28 19.48 -5.65 -4.45
N GLU A 29 20.25 -5.29 -3.43
CA GLU A 29 20.30 -6.06 -2.18
C GLU A 29 19.09 -5.79 -1.31
N LEU A 30 18.63 -4.52 -1.24
CA LEU A 30 17.39 -4.15 -0.54
C LEU A 30 16.15 -4.81 -1.16
N GLU A 31 16.19 -5.03 -2.47
CA GLU A 31 15.05 -5.57 -3.24
C GLU A 31 14.96 -7.12 -3.22
N ARG A 32 15.89 -7.80 -2.56
CA ARG A 32 15.82 -9.26 -2.38
C ARG A 32 14.82 -9.64 -1.29
N PRO A 33 14.16 -10.80 -1.43
CA PRO A 33 13.38 -11.37 -0.34
C PRO A 33 14.23 -11.47 0.94
N ARG A 34 13.63 -11.12 2.07
CA ARG A 34 14.29 -11.13 3.38
C ARG A 34 15.54 -10.25 3.47
N SER A 35 15.57 -9.15 2.71
CA SER A 35 16.58 -8.11 2.92
C SER A 35 16.45 -7.53 4.33
N GLY A 36 17.50 -6.92 4.86
CA GLY A 36 17.47 -6.27 6.17
C GLY A 36 16.54 -5.06 6.27
N ALA A 37 15.99 -4.58 5.15
CA ALA A 37 15.18 -3.36 5.08
C ALA A 37 13.92 -3.43 5.97
N LEU A 38 13.17 -4.53 5.88
CA LEU A 38 11.94 -4.71 6.68
C LEU A 38 12.25 -4.91 8.16
N ALA A 39 13.34 -5.62 8.48
CA ALA A 39 13.79 -5.79 9.87
C ALA A 39 14.17 -4.43 10.48
N LYS A 40 14.89 -3.59 9.73
CA LYS A 40 15.25 -2.23 10.17
C LYS A 40 14.03 -1.33 10.36
N PHE A 41 13.05 -1.41 9.46
CA PHE A 41 11.78 -0.70 9.60
C PHE A 41 11.05 -1.09 10.89
N ARG A 42 10.99 -2.40 11.21
CA ARG A 42 10.40 -2.90 12.47
C ARG A 42 11.17 -2.42 13.70
N GLU A 43 12.50 -2.51 13.69
CA GLU A 43 13.39 -2.07 14.78
C GLU A 43 13.14 -0.60 15.17
N LEU A 44 12.86 0.26 14.17
CA LEU A 44 12.61 1.68 14.38
C LEU A 44 11.15 2.00 14.73
N GLY A 45 10.31 0.98 14.95
CA GLY A 45 8.90 1.14 15.30
C GLY A 45 8.02 1.56 14.11
N GLY A 46 8.44 1.25 12.89
CA GLY A 46 7.69 1.54 11.68
C GLY A 46 6.27 0.97 11.65
N PRO A 47 5.98 -0.24 12.19
CA PRO A 47 4.62 -0.75 12.26
C PRO A 47 3.65 0.12 13.04
N ALA A 48 4.12 0.89 14.03
CA ALA A 48 3.31 1.81 14.80
C ALA A 48 3.20 3.23 14.21
N LEU A 49 3.69 3.44 12.97
CA LEU A 49 3.79 4.78 12.37
C LEU A 49 2.47 5.56 12.39
N LEU A 50 1.37 4.93 12.00
CA LEU A 50 0.06 5.57 11.87
C LEU A 50 -0.81 5.48 13.13
N ILE A 51 -0.42 4.65 14.08
CA ILE A 51 -1.18 4.43 15.32
C ILE A 51 -1.10 5.71 16.16
N PRO A 52 -2.24 6.23 16.66
CA PRO A 52 -2.25 7.38 17.56
C PRO A 52 -1.37 7.19 18.80
N ALA A 53 -0.82 8.29 19.33
CA ALA A 53 0.05 8.26 20.51
C ALA A 53 -0.66 7.73 21.77
N GLU A 54 -1.98 7.88 21.86
CA GLU A 54 -2.81 7.30 22.94
C GLU A 54 -2.84 5.77 22.95
N TYR A 55 -2.44 5.13 21.83
CA TYR A 55 -2.29 3.68 21.67
C TYR A 55 -0.82 3.29 21.43
N ASP A 56 0.11 4.05 22.01
CA ASP A 56 1.56 3.81 21.94
C ASP A 56 2.16 3.89 20.51
N GLY A 57 1.48 4.57 19.59
CA GLY A 57 1.93 4.79 18.23
C GLY A 57 2.71 6.09 18.03
N LYS A 58 3.09 6.34 16.79
CA LYS A 58 3.83 7.56 16.38
C LYS A 58 2.92 8.68 15.87
N GLY A 59 1.65 8.40 15.58
CA GLY A 59 0.62 9.38 15.22
C GLY A 59 0.87 10.10 13.90
N ALA A 60 1.56 9.49 12.94
CA ALA A 60 1.77 10.10 11.64
C ALA A 60 0.44 10.29 10.90
N CYS A 61 0.18 11.51 10.42
CA CYS A 61 -0.99 11.79 9.60
C CYS A 61 -0.80 11.30 8.15
N LEU A 62 -1.88 11.33 7.35
CA LEU A 62 -1.83 10.87 5.96
C LEU A 62 -0.81 11.65 5.12
N LEU A 63 -0.66 12.96 5.33
CA LEU A 63 0.34 13.78 4.64
C LEU A 63 1.77 13.29 4.95
N ASP A 64 2.08 13.08 6.23
CA ASP A 64 3.39 12.59 6.65
C ASP A 64 3.65 11.18 6.09
N ALA A 65 2.64 10.31 6.11
CA ALA A 65 2.73 8.97 5.55
C ALA A 65 3.01 8.98 4.04
N VAL A 66 2.37 9.87 3.28
CA VAL A 66 2.62 10.08 1.83
C VAL A 66 4.07 10.49 1.59
N ARG A 67 4.60 11.45 2.36
CA ARG A 67 6.00 11.87 2.29
C ARG A 67 6.96 10.74 2.63
N ILE A 68 6.71 10.05 3.73
CA ILE A 68 7.52 8.90 4.17
C ILE A 68 7.55 7.82 3.09
N GLN A 69 6.40 7.46 2.52
CA GLN A 69 6.33 6.44 1.47
C GLN A 69 7.07 6.86 0.19
N ARG A 70 7.02 8.13 -0.19
CA ARG A 70 7.81 8.63 -1.32
C ARG A 70 9.31 8.54 -1.04
N ALA A 71 9.76 8.91 0.17
CA ALA A 71 11.15 8.80 0.58
C ALA A 71 11.62 7.34 0.57
N VAL A 72 10.87 6.43 1.22
CA VAL A 72 11.18 5.00 1.27
C VAL A 72 11.19 4.38 -0.12
N GLY A 73 10.21 4.72 -0.98
CA GLY A 73 10.12 4.24 -2.37
C GLY A 73 11.34 4.64 -3.21
N SER A 74 11.95 5.79 -2.93
CA SER A 74 13.19 6.22 -3.59
C SER A 74 14.41 5.39 -3.20
N ARG A 75 14.38 4.69 -2.06
CA ARG A 75 15.46 3.83 -1.56
C ARG A 75 15.20 2.36 -1.84
N SER A 76 14.00 1.89 -1.52
CA SER A 76 13.57 0.51 -1.71
C SER A 76 12.09 0.45 -2.10
N PRO A 77 11.79 0.31 -3.41
CA PRO A 77 10.41 0.10 -3.88
C PRO A 77 9.73 -1.09 -3.21
N SER A 78 10.44 -2.19 -2.96
CA SER A 78 9.89 -3.36 -2.26
C SER A 78 9.44 -3.05 -0.84
N LEU A 79 10.29 -2.36 -0.07
CA LEU A 79 9.93 -1.95 1.30
C LEU A 79 8.72 -1.02 1.27
N ALA A 80 8.69 -0.04 0.36
CA ALA A 80 7.57 0.89 0.25
C ALA A 80 6.25 0.19 -0.10
N VAL A 81 6.26 -0.77 -1.03
CA VAL A 81 5.07 -1.56 -1.36
C VAL A 81 4.64 -2.42 -0.16
N ALA A 82 5.56 -3.11 0.49
CA ALA A 82 5.26 -3.93 1.66
C ALA A 82 4.65 -3.12 2.80
N THR A 83 5.25 -1.96 3.12
CA THR A 83 4.77 -1.08 4.19
C THR A 83 3.48 -0.36 3.82
N THR A 84 3.22 -0.06 2.53
CA THR A 84 1.90 0.42 2.09
C THR A 84 0.79 -0.56 2.46
N MET A 85 1.00 -1.87 2.23
CA MET A 85 -0.02 -2.88 2.54
C MET A 85 -0.29 -2.98 4.05
N HIS A 86 0.73 -2.83 4.86
CA HIS A 86 0.60 -2.74 6.30
C HIS A 86 -0.13 -1.44 6.72
N HIS A 87 0.33 -0.31 6.21
CA HIS A 87 -0.16 1.00 6.64
C HIS A 87 -1.64 1.23 6.34
N PHE A 88 -2.13 0.89 5.14
CA PHE A 88 -3.56 1.09 4.87
C PHE A 88 -4.44 0.17 5.74
N SER A 89 -3.97 -1.04 6.08
CA SER A 89 -4.70 -1.93 7.00
C SER A 89 -4.73 -1.37 8.42
N VAL A 90 -3.61 -0.81 8.90
CA VAL A 90 -3.56 -0.10 10.20
C VAL A 90 -4.42 1.14 10.18
N ALA A 91 -4.37 1.95 9.11
CA ALA A 91 -5.22 3.13 8.96
C ALA A 91 -6.71 2.77 9.02
N SER A 92 -7.14 1.67 8.38
CA SER A 92 -8.52 1.18 8.48
C SER A 92 -8.90 0.78 9.91
N LEU A 93 -7.97 0.18 10.68
CA LEU A 93 -8.20 -0.11 12.11
C LEU A 93 -8.28 1.17 12.95
N VAL A 94 -7.49 2.20 12.65
CA VAL A 94 -7.57 3.51 13.32
C VAL A 94 -8.92 4.18 13.05
N GLU A 95 -9.39 4.19 11.79
CA GLU A 95 -10.71 4.72 11.43
C GLU A 95 -11.83 3.93 12.11
N LEU A 96 -11.71 2.60 12.18
CA LEU A 96 -12.68 1.74 12.85
C LEU A 96 -12.74 2.01 14.36
N THR A 97 -11.58 2.17 15.01
CA THR A 97 -11.48 2.54 16.42
C THR A 97 -12.11 3.89 16.71
N ALA A 98 -11.92 4.88 15.84
CA ALA A 98 -12.53 6.20 15.97
C ALA A 98 -14.06 6.19 15.78
N ALA A 99 -14.59 5.26 15.00
CA ALA A 99 -16.02 5.13 14.73
C ALA A 99 -16.77 4.24 15.73
N GLY A 100 -16.08 3.38 16.49
CA GLY A 100 -16.68 2.28 17.25
C GLY A 100 -16.42 2.32 18.74
N ASN A 101 -17.08 1.39 19.44
CA ASN A 101 -16.91 1.10 20.86
C ASN A 101 -16.38 -0.33 21.07
N GLY A 102 -15.69 -0.88 20.06
CA GLY A 102 -15.17 -2.24 20.07
C GLY A 102 -13.79 -2.38 20.74
N PHE A 103 -13.13 -3.50 20.49
CA PHE A 103 -11.80 -3.83 21.03
C PHE A 103 -10.66 -3.52 20.05
N GLU A 104 -10.93 -2.79 18.96
CA GLU A 104 -9.96 -2.47 17.90
C GLU A 104 -8.75 -1.71 18.45
N TRP A 105 -8.94 -0.85 19.46
CA TRP A 105 -7.88 -0.14 20.15
C TRP A 105 -6.86 -1.11 20.78
N ALA A 106 -7.30 -2.26 21.29
CA ALA A 106 -6.39 -3.26 21.86
C ALA A 106 -5.50 -3.90 20.78
N MET A 107 -6.05 -4.05 19.56
CA MET A 107 -5.27 -4.51 18.41
C MET A 107 -4.24 -3.47 18.00
N LEU A 108 -4.58 -2.17 17.98
CA LEU A 108 -3.62 -1.09 17.70
C LEU A 108 -2.48 -1.09 18.72
N MET A 109 -2.77 -1.21 20.02
CA MET A 109 -1.76 -1.32 21.06
C MET A 109 -0.88 -2.56 20.86
N ALA A 110 -1.47 -3.72 20.57
CA ALA A 110 -0.70 -4.95 20.32
C ALA A 110 0.24 -4.83 19.11
N ILE A 111 -0.21 -4.15 18.03
CA ILE A 111 0.62 -3.87 16.86
C ILE A 111 1.79 -2.94 17.24
N ALA A 112 1.53 -1.88 18.00
CA ALA A 112 2.55 -0.92 18.40
C ALA A 112 3.59 -1.56 19.34
N GLU A 113 3.14 -2.22 20.41
CA GLU A 113 3.97 -2.82 21.44
C GLU A 113 4.88 -3.93 20.89
N ASN A 114 4.33 -4.78 19.99
CA ASN A 114 5.05 -5.94 19.47
C ASN A 114 5.66 -5.70 18.09
N SER A 115 5.53 -4.50 17.52
CA SER A 115 5.96 -4.17 16.15
C SER A 115 5.41 -5.18 15.13
N TRP A 116 4.13 -5.53 15.22
CA TRP A 116 3.49 -6.49 14.32
C TRP A 116 3.26 -5.93 12.92
N LEU A 117 3.46 -6.77 11.92
CA LEU A 117 3.17 -6.46 10.53
C LEU A 117 1.87 -7.11 10.07
N LEU A 118 1.05 -6.35 9.35
CA LEU A 118 -0.19 -6.81 8.74
C LEU A 118 0.03 -7.07 7.24
N SER A 119 -0.24 -8.30 6.81
CA SER A 119 -0.35 -8.65 5.39
C SER A 119 -1.74 -8.30 4.87
N SER A 120 -1.82 -7.95 3.58
CA SER A 120 -3.07 -7.62 2.90
C SER A 120 -3.51 -8.77 1.99
N GLY A 121 -4.58 -9.45 2.37
CA GLY A 121 -5.19 -10.58 1.66
C GLY A 121 -6.52 -10.22 0.97
N PHE A 122 -6.53 -9.19 0.12
CA PHE A 122 -7.73 -8.82 -0.63
C PHE A 122 -7.74 -9.41 -2.04
N ALA A 123 -6.60 -9.51 -2.70
CA ALA A 123 -6.48 -10.04 -4.05
C ALA A 123 -6.55 -11.59 -4.08
N GLU A 124 -7.21 -12.15 -5.09
CA GLU A 124 -7.33 -13.61 -5.31
C GLU A 124 -6.68 -14.08 -6.63
N GLY A 125 -6.01 -13.17 -7.33
CA GLY A 125 -5.30 -13.49 -8.58
C GLY A 125 -6.19 -13.92 -9.73
N LYS A 126 -7.46 -13.54 -9.74
CA LYS A 126 -8.44 -13.85 -10.79
C LYS A 126 -8.65 -12.61 -11.67
N PRO A 127 -8.47 -12.70 -13.00
CA PRO A 127 -8.72 -11.59 -13.90
C PRO A 127 -10.16 -11.06 -13.78
N GLY A 128 -10.32 -9.74 -13.73
CA GLY A 128 -11.64 -9.09 -13.67
C GLY A 128 -12.37 -9.20 -12.33
N GLN A 129 -11.80 -9.81 -11.33
CA GLN A 129 -12.39 -9.88 -9.99
C GLN A 129 -12.18 -8.56 -9.23
N HIS A 130 -13.26 -8.07 -8.63
CA HIS A 130 -13.19 -6.96 -7.68
C HIS A 130 -12.70 -7.44 -6.33
N ILE A 131 -11.83 -6.67 -5.69
CA ILE A 131 -11.25 -7.03 -4.38
C ILE A 131 -12.28 -7.02 -3.23
N LEU A 132 -13.43 -6.35 -3.44
CA LEU A 132 -14.55 -6.32 -2.49
C LEU A 132 -15.60 -7.41 -2.76
N THR A 133 -15.41 -8.24 -3.79
CA THR A 133 -16.27 -9.41 -4.07
C THR A 133 -15.45 -10.69 -3.96
N PRO A 134 -15.04 -11.07 -2.72
CA PRO A 134 -14.18 -12.23 -2.52
C PRO A 134 -14.90 -13.54 -2.88
N THR A 135 -14.12 -14.52 -3.34
CA THR A 135 -14.60 -15.90 -3.49
C THR A 135 -14.13 -16.81 -2.35
N MET A 136 -13.21 -16.34 -1.51
CA MET A 136 -12.86 -16.98 -0.25
C MET A 136 -14.08 -17.06 0.65
N ARG A 137 -14.33 -18.23 1.24
CA ARG A 137 -15.54 -18.51 2.02
C ARG A 137 -15.27 -18.56 3.51
N GLY A 138 -16.19 -17.92 4.26
CA GLY A 138 -16.33 -18.09 5.70
C GLY A 138 -17.61 -18.84 6.01
N VAL A 139 -17.48 -19.93 6.76
CA VAL A 139 -18.61 -20.74 7.22
C VAL A 139 -18.85 -20.46 8.70
N PRO A 140 -20.07 -20.10 9.11
CA PRO A 140 -20.39 -19.87 10.53
C PRO A 140 -19.98 -21.08 11.40
N ALA A 141 -19.36 -20.79 12.54
CA ALA A 141 -18.96 -21.77 13.54
C ALA A 141 -19.25 -21.17 14.94
N ASP A 142 -19.21 -22.01 15.98
CA ASP A 142 -19.45 -21.55 17.36
C ASP A 142 -18.40 -20.51 17.76
N GLY A 143 -18.86 -19.29 18.09
CA GLY A 143 -18.00 -18.16 18.49
C GLY A 143 -17.23 -17.48 17.35
N GLY A 144 -17.55 -17.74 16.07
CA GLY A 144 -16.88 -17.11 14.93
C GLY A 144 -17.19 -17.74 13.58
N ILE A 145 -16.20 -17.79 12.71
CA ILE A 145 -16.30 -18.44 11.39
C ILE A 145 -15.07 -19.30 11.10
N THR A 146 -15.23 -20.29 10.25
CA THR A 146 -14.12 -21.06 9.67
C THR A 146 -13.90 -20.60 8.23
N VAL A 147 -12.68 -20.19 7.90
CA VAL A 147 -12.31 -19.58 6.62
C VAL A 147 -11.48 -20.53 5.78
N SER A 148 -11.88 -20.72 4.51
CA SER A 148 -11.11 -21.50 3.51
C SER A 148 -11.03 -20.78 2.18
N GLY A 149 -9.86 -20.84 1.54
CA GLY A 149 -9.60 -20.25 0.22
C GLY A 149 -8.17 -19.80 0.05
N THR A 150 -7.92 -19.07 -1.05
CA THR A 150 -6.57 -18.63 -1.42
C THR A 150 -6.56 -17.16 -1.79
N LYS A 151 -5.59 -16.43 -1.25
CA LYS A 151 -5.27 -15.02 -1.57
C LYS A 151 -3.91 -14.92 -2.22
N LYS A 152 -3.80 -14.15 -3.29
CA LYS A 152 -2.55 -13.85 -4.01
C LYS A 152 -2.71 -12.67 -4.96
N PRO A 153 -1.71 -11.78 -5.12
CA PRO A 153 -0.53 -11.69 -4.24
C PRO A 153 -0.89 -11.12 -2.86
N CYS A 154 -0.19 -11.59 -1.82
CA CYS A 154 -0.27 -11.06 -0.46
C CYS A 154 1.11 -10.55 -0.06
N SER A 155 1.31 -9.23 -0.01
CA SER A 155 2.59 -8.68 0.48
C SER A 155 2.79 -9.01 1.95
N LEU A 156 4.05 -9.10 2.38
CA LEU A 156 4.45 -9.51 3.74
C LEU A 156 4.08 -10.95 4.10
N THR A 157 3.83 -11.83 3.14
CA THR A 157 3.44 -13.23 3.38
C THR A 157 4.35 -13.95 4.40
N TRP A 158 5.65 -13.72 4.34
CA TRP A 158 6.63 -14.39 5.21
C TRP A 158 6.90 -13.66 6.51
N SER A 159 6.69 -12.35 6.52
CA SER A 159 7.02 -11.46 7.64
C SER A 159 5.80 -11.02 8.45
N MET A 160 4.58 -11.34 8.03
CA MET A 160 3.35 -10.95 8.72
C MET A 160 3.22 -11.60 10.10
N ASN A 161 2.63 -10.85 11.03
CA ASN A 161 2.11 -11.34 12.31
C ASN A 161 0.59 -11.50 12.27
N LEU A 162 -0.08 -10.68 11.43
CA LEU A 162 -1.51 -10.73 11.17
C LEU A 162 -1.76 -10.66 9.66
N MET A 163 -2.87 -11.24 9.21
CA MET A 163 -3.37 -11.11 7.86
C MET A 163 -4.75 -10.45 7.92
N SER A 164 -4.92 -9.33 7.23
CA SER A 164 -6.23 -8.74 6.94
C SER A 164 -6.74 -9.33 5.62
N ALA A 165 -7.95 -9.89 5.59
CA ALA A 165 -8.48 -10.52 4.39
C ALA A 165 -9.98 -10.28 4.20
N SER A 166 -10.40 -10.11 2.93
CA SER A 166 -11.82 -10.08 2.55
C SER A 166 -12.35 -11.50 2.38
N VAL A 167 -13.55 -11.77 2.91
CA VAL A 167 -14.20 -13.10 2.94
C VAL A 167 -15.69 -12.94 2.63
N ALA A 168 -16.26 -13.86 1.87
CA ALA A 168 -17.70 -13.97 1.67
C ALA A 168 -18.30 -14.91 2.74
N VAL A 169 -19.19 -14.40 3.58
CA VAL A 169 -19.86 -15.15 4.63
C VAL A 169 -21.36 -15.20 4.31
N ALA A 170 -21.94 -16.40 4.30
CA ALA A 170 -23.37 -16.53 4.08
C ALA A 170 -24.15 -15.91 5.28
N ASP A 171 -25.05 -14.99 5.00
CA ASP A 171 -25.97 -14.45 6.00
C ASP A 171 -27.00 -15.54 6.36
N PRO A 172 -27.07 -15.96 7.63
CA PRO A 172 -28.00 -17.01 8.04
C PRO A 172 -29.47 -16.68 7.82
N ALA A 173 -29.85 -15.39 7.78
CA ALA A 173 -31.22 -14.94 7.64
C ALA A 173 -31.68 -14.90 6.17
N THR A 174 -30.80 -14.51 5.25
CA THR A 174 -31.11 -14.29 3.83
C THR A 174 -30.54 -15.35 2.91
N GLY A 175 -29.52 -16.07 3.34
CA GLY A 175 -28.75 -17.02 2.52
C GLY A 175 -27.86 -16.34 1.46
N THR A 176 -27.82 -15.00 1.42
CA THR A 176 -26.96 -14.24 0.50
C THR A 176 -25.56 -14.08 1.09
N ASP A 177 -24.56 -13.97 0.21
CA ASP A 177 -23.18 -13.71 0.64
C ASP A 177 -23.06 -12.26 1.12
N ARG A 178 -22.43 -12.09 2.27
CA ARG A 178 -22.09 -10.82 2.88
C ARG A 178 -20.57 -10.67 2.92
N LEU A 179 -20.07 -9.49 2.58
CA LEU A 179 -18.64 -9.18 2.74
C LEU A 179 -18.28 -9.11 4.22
N ALA A 180 -17.20 -9.76 4.60
CA ALA A 180 -16.54 -9.56 5.87
C ALA A 180 -15.05 -9.26 5.64
N VAL A 181 -14.45 -8.45 6.51
CA VAL A 181 -13.02 -8.29 6.63
C VAL A 181 -12.59 -8.98 7.92
N VAL A 182 -11.63 -9.88 7.84
CA VAL A 182 -11.17 -10.67 8.98
C VAL A 182 -9.70 -10.39 9.28
N LEU A 183 -9.35 -10.41 10.57
CA LEU A 183 -7.97 -10.40 11.03
C LEU A 183 -7.58 -11.81 11.48
N ILE A 184 -6.53 -12.36 10.90
CA ILE A 184 -6.09 -13.73 11.14
C ILE A 184 -4.67 -13.71 11.69
N PRO A 185 -4.41 -14.22 12.90
CA PRO A 185 -3.05 -14.40 13.40
C PRO A 185 -2.24 -15.32 12.47
N ALA A 186 -1.00 -14.95 12.20
CA ALA A 186 -0.16 -15.61 11.20
C ALA A 186 0.31 -17.02 11.59
N ASP A 187 0.12 -17.40 12.85
CA ASP A 187 0.40 -18.71 13.44
C ASP A 187 -0.85 -19.61 13.55
N SER A 188 -2.03 -19.13 13.09
CA SER A 188 -3.25 -19.92 13.11
C SER A 188 -3.08 -21.23 12.33
N ALA A 189 -3.60 -22.31 12.91
CA ALA A 189 -3.61 -23.61 12.24
C ALA A 189 -4.36 -23.54 10.91
N GLY A 190 -3.83 -24.18 9.86
CA GLY A 190 -4.43 -24.19 8.52
C GLY A 190 -3.89 -23.11 7.57
N ILE A 191 -3.00 -22.22 8.01
CA ILE A 191 -2.33 -21.25 7.13
C ILE A 191 -1.17 -21.92 6.39
N GLN A 192 -1.20 -21.82 5.05
CA GLN A 192 -0.12 -22.26 4.17
C GLN A 192 0.41 -21.09 3.37
N ARG A 193 1.72 -20.91 3.36
CA ARG A 193 2.44 -19.91 2.56
C ARG A 193 3.10 -20.61 1.38
N VAL A 194 2.82 -20.13 0.16
CA VAL A 194 3.29 -20.78 -1.07
C VAL A 194 4.01 -19.72 -1.92
N PRO A 195 5.26 -19.97 -2.37
CA PRO A 195 5.93 -19.08 -3.30
C PRO A 195 5.09 -18.87 -4.56
N PHE A 196 4.85 -17.60 -4.91
CA PHE A 196 4.04 -17.22 -6.06
C PHE A 196 4.72 -16.16 -6.93
N TRP A 197 5.43 -15.20 -6.32
CA TRP A 197 6.04 -14.09 -7.01
C TRP A 197 7.28 -14.54 -7.81
N GLN A 198 7.23 -14.46 -9.15
CA GLN A 198 8.28 -15.00 -10.03
C GLN A 198 9.23 -13.94 -10.58
N THR A 199 8.85 -12.67 -10.59
CA THR A 199 9.69 -11.59 -11.08
C THR A 199 10.66 -11.10 -10.02
N THR A 200 11.85 -10.63 -10.44
CA THR A 200 12.80 -9.97 -9.55
C THR A 200 12.33 -8.58 -9.10
N ALA A 201 11.49 -7.92 -9.92
CA ALA A 201 10.92 -6.63 -9.55
C ALA A 201 10.01 -6.80 -8.32
N LEU A 202 10.27 -6.01 -7.26
CA LEU A 202 9.50 -5.99 -6.02
C LEU A 202 9.50 -7.33 -5.23
N ALA A 203 10.47 -8.20 -5.48
CA ALA A 203 10.56 -9.49 -4.78
C ALA A 203 10.71 -9.34 -3.26
N GLY A 204 11.36 -8.26 -2.81
CA GLY A 204 11.50 -7.93 -1.39
C GLY A 204 10.21 -7.55 -0.67
N ALA A 205 9.10 -7.31 -1.40
CA ALA A 205 7.78 -7.09 -0.80
C ALA A 205 7.10 -8.37 -0.32
N GLU A 206 7.67 -9.55 -0.60
CA GLU A 206 7.16 -10.86 -0.19
C GLU A 206 5.70 -11.10 -0.61
N SER A 207 5.37 -10.72 -1.87
CA SER A 207 3.99 -10.75 -2.38
C SER A 207 3.59 -12.14 -2.89
N ASP A 208 3.61 -13.13 -2.00
CA ASP A 208 3.37 -14.52 -2.31
C ASP A 208 1.89 -14.95 -2.10
N GLN A 209 1.64 -16.24 -2.14
CA GLN A 209 0.30 -16.82 -1.97
C GLN A 209 0.10 -17.27 -0.52
N VAL A 210 -1.07 -16.97 0.04
CA VAL A 210 -1.56 -17.50 1.31
C VAL A 210 -2.81 -18.34 1.03
N THR A 211 -2.78 -19.60 1.46
CA THR A 211 -3.94 -20.52 1.42
C THR A 211 -4.39 -20.80 2.84
N LEU A 212 -5.68 -20.67 3.08
CA LEU A 212 -6.33 -20.96 4.35
C LEU A 212 -7.13 -22.26 4.20
N ILE A 213 -6.96 -23.18 5.12
CA ILE A 213 -7.68 -24.45 5.16
C ILE A 213 -8.33 -24.54 6.53
N GLU A 214 -9.64 -24.32 6.56
CA GLU A 214 -10.48 -24.37 7.77
C GLU A 214 -9.90 -23.55 8.95
N VAL A 215 -9.40 -22.34 8.66
CA VAL A 215 -8.84 -21.46 9.68
C VAL A 215 -9.97 -20.83 10.49
N PHE A 216 -10.01 -21.08 11.80
CA PHE A 216 -11.00 -20.47 12.68
C PHE A 216 -10.65 -19.00 12.95
N VAL A 217 -11.63 -18.12 12.82
CA VAL A 217 -11.55 -16.70 13.13
C VAL A 217 -12.63 -16.36 14.17
N PRO A 218 -12.24 -15.93 15.38
CA PRO A 218 -13.18 -15.52 16.41
C PRO A 218 -14.00 -14.30 15.98
N GLU A 219 -15.23 -14.18 16.47
CA GLU A 219 -16.15 -13.08 16.14
C GLU A 219 -15.53 -11.69 16.39
N ALA A 220 -14.74 -11.52 17.44
CA ALA A 220 -14.04 -10.27 17.76
C ALA A 220 -13.04 -9.81 16.69
N LEU A 221 -12.64 -10.69 15.77
CA LEU A 221 -11.72 -10.39 14.65
C LEU A 221 -12.42 -10.36 13.28
N ILE A 222 -13.76 -10.24 13.27
CA ILE A 222 -14.58 -10.19 12.06
C ILE A 222 -15.27 -8.84 12.00
N PHE A 223 -15.07 -8.13 10.90
CA PHE A 223 -15.66 -6.81 10.66
C PHE A 223 -16.58 -6.90 9.44
N TYR A 224 -17.84 -6.54 9.64
CA TYR A 224 -18.82 -6.49 8.56
C TYR A 224 -19.03 -5.04 8.13
N PRO A 225 -18.60 -4.67 6.91
CA PRO A 225 -18.91 -3.36 6.34
C PRO A 225 -20.41 -3.11 6.28
N GLN A 226 -20.79 -1.86 6.32
CA GLN A 226 -22.19 -1.46 6.17
C GLN A 226 -22.64 -1.65 4.72
N ASP A 227 -23.77 -2.29 4.51
CA ASP A 227 -24.41 -2.40 3.20
C ASP A 227 -25.07 -1.07 2.82
N GLY A 228 -24.88 -0.60 1.59
CA GLY A 228 -25.43 0.66 1.10
C GLY A 228 -25.24 0.86 -0.40
N GLU A 229 -25.81 1.94 -0.93
CA GLU A 229 -25.62 2.35 -2.33
C GLU A 229 -24.19 2.87 -2.58
N SER A 230 -23.59 3.51 -1.56
CA SER A 230 -22.20 3.95 -1.55
C SER A 230 -21.32 2.93 -0.83
N MET A 231 -20.01 3.03 -1.07
CA MET A 231 -19.02 2.23 -0.34
C MET A 231 -19.07 2.57 1.16
N ASP A 232 -18.90 1.55 2.01
CA ASP A 232 -18.75 1.74 3.45
C ASP A 232 -17.69 2.82 3.76
N PRO A 233 -17.96 3.77 4.67
CA PRO A 233 -17.07 4.89 4.97
C PRO A 233 -15.65 4.48 5.35
N ILE A 234 -15.50 3.41 6.15
CA ILE A 234 -14.19 2.91 6.58
C ILE A 234 -13.44 2.29 5.40
N GLN A 235 -14.16 1.57 4.53
CA GLN A 235 -13.57 1.03 3.30
C GLN A 235 -13.14 2.14 2.36
N ALA A 236 -13.97 3.16 2.12
CA ALA A 236 -13.63 4.30 1.27
C ALA A 236 -12.39 5.05 1.78
N ARG A 237 -12.29 5.24 3.10
CA ARG A 237 -11.10 5.79 3.76
C ARG A 237 -9.89 4.89 3.60
N GLY A 238 -10.01 3.58 3.85
CA GLY A 238 -8.94 2.60 3.66
C GLY A 238 -8.43 2.58 2.22
N PHE A 239 -9.32 2.65 1.21
CA PHE A 239 -8.94 2.80 -0.18
C PHE A 239 -8.22 4.11 -0.47
N THR A 240 -8.67 5.22 0.10
CA THR A 240 -7.99 6.51 -0.02
C THR A 240 -6.55 6.43 0.49
N TRP A 241 -6.34 5.85 1.68
CA TRP A 241 -5.01 5.60 2.22
C TRP A 241 -4.16 4.76 1.27
N PHE A 242 -4.71 3.64 0.80
CA PHE A 242 -4.01 2.75 -0.13
C PHE A 242 -3.59 3.48 -1.40
N GLU A 243 -4.51 4.19 -2.08
CA GLU A 243 -4.24 4.85 -3.36
C GLU A 243 -3.17 5.94 -3.24
N LEU A 244 -3.17 6.71 -2.16
CA LEU A 244 -2.18 7.74 -1.94
C LEU A 244 -0.81 7.17 -1.59
N LEU A 245 -0.76 6.19 -0.68
CA LEU A 245 0.51 5.59 -0.24
C LEU A 245 1.18 4.79 -1.35
N ILE A 246 0.42 4.00 -2.11
CA ILE A 246 0.98 3.22 -3.22
C ILE A 246 1.48 4.14 -4.33
N SER A 247 0.75 5.23 -4.64
CA SER A 247 1.18 6.23 -5.62
C SER A 247 2.47 6.93 -5.19
N ALA A 248 2.58 7.34 -3.93
CA ALA A 248 3.77 7.96 -3.37
C ALA A 248 4.98 7.00 -3.41
N SER A 249 4.77 5.72 -3.10
CA SER A 249 5.81 4.67 -3.15
C SER A 249 6.43 4.56 -4.54
N TYR A 250 5.62 4.48 -5.58
CA TYR A 250 6.10 4.36 -6.95
C TYR A 250 6.62 5.69 -7.53
N LEU A 251 6.05 6.82 -7.11
CA LEU A 251 6.60 8.14 -7.43
C LEU A 251 8.01 8.29 -6.85
N GLY A 252 8.25 7.78 -5.64
CA GLY A 252 9.57 7.68 -5.03
C GLY A 252 10.54 6.84 -5.87
N ALA A 253 10.12 5.66 -6.31
CA ALA A 253 10.93 4.80 -7.18
C ALA A 253 11.30 5.49 -8.51
N ALA A 254 10.37 6.21 -9.12
CA ALA A 254 10.65 7.03 -10.32
C ALA A 254 11.60 8.19 -10.01
N THR A 255 11.46 8.82 -8.83
CA THR A 255 12.36 9.90 -8.37
C THR A 255 13.80 9.41 -8.24
N ASN A 256 14.05 8.15 -7.85
CA ASN A 256 15.40 7.58 -7.81
C ASN A 256 16.10 7.68 -9.17
N LEU A 257 15.43 7.38 -10.28
CA LEU A 257 16.00 7.52 -11.61
C LEU A 257 16.36 8.99 -11.95
N ALA A 258 15.48 9.93 -11.62
CA ALA A 258 15.73 11.36 -11.82
C ALA A 258 16.90 11.84 -10.95
N GLU A 259 17.00 11.41 -9.69
CA GLU A 259 18.14 11.71 -8.81
C GLU A 259 19.47 11.21 -9.41
N ARG A 260 19.48 10.04 -10.05
CA ARG A 260 20.67 9.51 -10.75
C ARG A 260 21.05 10.36 -11.95
N VAL A 261 20.10 10.86 -12.73
CA VAL A 261 20.35 11.80 -13.84
C VAL A 261 21.01 13.07 -13.32
N ILE A 262 20.44 13.68 -12.28
CA ILE A 262 20.93 14.92 -11.69
C ILE A 262 22.32 14.71 -11.05
N ALA A 263 22.49 13.66 -10.25
CA ALA A 263 23.74 13.37 -9.54
C ALA A 263 24.92 13.11 -10.48
N ARG A 264 24.65 12.51 -11.65
CA ARG A 264 25.68 12.23 -12.68
C ARG A 264 25.85 13.38 -13.68
N GLY A 265 25.12 14.50 -13.53
CA GLY A 265 25.15 15.63 -14.48
C GLY A 265 24.72 15.24 -15.89
N ARG A 266 23.84 14.24 -16.04
CA ARG A 266 23.37 13.73 -17.34
C ARG A 266 22.15 14.52 -17.83
N GLY A 267 21.89 14.40 -19.14
CA GLY A 267 20.83 15.14 -19.83
C GLY A 267 21.12 16.66 -19.91
N THR A 268 20.27 17.37 -20.62
CA THR A 268 20.28 18.83 -20.71
C THR A 268 19.62 19.45 -19.46
N ASP A 269 19.67 20.78 -19.34
CA ASP A 269 18.92 21.50 -18.29
C ASP A 269 17.39 21.30 -18.48
N GLU A 270 16.94 21.26 -19.74
CA GLU A 270 15.54 21.01 -20.09
C GLU A 270 15.11 19.60 -19.66
N ASP A 271 15.92 18.57 -19.91
CA ASP A 271 15.65 17.20 -19.45
C ASP A 271 15.51 17.14 -17.93
N ARG A 272 16.47 17.71 -17.18
CA ARG A 272 16.46 17.71 -15.72
C ARG A 272 15.27 18.48 -15.15
N ALA A 273 14.97 19.65 -15.73
CA ALA A 273 13.81 20.45 -15.33
C ALA A 273 12.48 19.71 -15.62
N GLY A 274 12.37 19.08 -16.81
CA GLY A 274 11.20 18.30 -17.18
C GLY A 274 10.91 17.15 -16.20
N LEU A 275 11.94 16.38 -15.84
CA LEU A 275 11.81 15.32 -14.84
C LEU A 275 11.33 15.85 -13.47
N ALA A 276 11.92 16.97 -13.02
CA ALA A 276 11.53 17.59 -11.74
C ALA A 276 10.10 18.12 -11.77
N ILE A 277 9.68 18.78 -12.85
CA ILE A 277 8.31 19.31 -13.02
C ILE A 277 7.28 18.19 -12.90
N GLU A 278 7.46 17.08 -13.63
CA GLU A 278 6.53 15.94 -13.58
C GLU A 278 6.45 15.34 -12.16
N LEU A 279 7.59 15.11 -11.51
CA LEU A 279 7.66 14.48 -10.19
C LEU A 279 7.07 15.37 -9.09
N GLU A 280 7.46 16.65 -9.05
CA GLU A 280 7.03 17.56 -7.98
C GLU A 280 5.57 18.00 -8.16
N THR A 281 5.06 18.07 -9.41
CA THR A 281 3.64 18.31 -9.65
C THR A 281 2.79 17.17 -9.06
N MET A 282 3.22 15.92 -9.25
CA MET A 282 2.47 14.79 -8.71
C MET A 282 2.61 14.65 -7.18
N ALA A 283 3.79 14.97 -6.64
CA ALA A 283 3.96 15.04 -5.20
C ALA A 283 3.01 16.06 -4.56
N ALA A 284 2.96 17.27 -5.13
CA ALA A 284 2.04 18.33 -4.67
C ALA A 284 0.56 17.89 -4.77
N ALA A 285 0.18 17.16 -5.84
CA ALA A 285 -1.18 16.64 -6.00
C ALA A 285 -1.53 15.60 -4.93
N LEU A 286 -0.63 14.64 -4.65
CA LEU A 286 -0.82 13.63 -3.60
C LEU A 286 -0.89 14.28 -2.21
N GLU A 287 0.00 15.21 -1.90
CA GLU A 287 0.02 15.95 -0.63
C GLU A 287 -1.24 16.80 -0.44
N GLN A 288 -1.76 17.42 -1.51
CA GLN A 288 -2.99 18.20 -1.46
C GLN A 288 -4.20 17.31 -1.11
N VAL A 289 -4.31 16.12 -1.72
CA VAL A 289 -5.39 15.17 -1.40
C VAL A 289 -5.24 14.65 0.03
N ALA A 290 -4.02 14.33 0.46
CA ALA A 290 -3.73 13.91 1.83
C ALA A 290 -4.10 14.97 2.87
N THR A 291 -3.81 16.25 2.58
CA THR A 291 -4.19 17.38 3.44
C THR A 291 -5.70 17.56 3.48
N TYR A 292 -6.37 17.46 2.34
CA TYR A 292 -7.83 17.56 2.25
C TYR A 292 -8.54 16.45 3.04
N ALA A 293 -7.96 15.24 3.10
CA ALA A 293 -8.54 14.10 3.81
C ALA A 293 -8.81 14.37 5.29
N ALA A 294 -8.01 15.24 5.93
CA ALA A 294 -8.17 15.61 7.34
C ALA A 294 -9.50 16.36 7.64
N THR A 295 -10.09 17.02 6.64
CA THR A 295 -11.31 17.82 6.78
C THR A 295 -12.46 17.35 5.87
N ALA A 296 -12.22 16.30 5.09
CA ALA A 296 -13.22 15.80 4.13
C ALA A 296 -14.41 15.16 4.87
N GLY A 297 -15.62 15.70 4.63
CA GLY A 297 -16.88 15.14 5.11
C GLY A 297 -17.54 14.17 4.12
N ASP A 298 -17.13 14.22 2.85
CA ASP A 298 -17.62 13.37 1.75
C ASP A 298 -16.55 12.37 1.33
N ASN A 299 -16.79 11.10 1.63
CA ASN A 299 -15.84 10.02 1.33
C ASN A 299 -15.78 9.69 -0.17
N ASP A 300 -16.87 9.83 -0.92
CA ASP A 300 -16.88 9.60 -2.38
C ASP A 300 -16.06 10.68 -3.08
N ALA A 301 -16.21 11.94 -2.69
CA ALA A 301 -15.40 13.04 -3.22
C ALA A 301 -13.92 12.89 -2.89
N LEU A 302 -13.60 12.44 -1.68
CA LEU A 302 -12.23 12.18 -1.26
C LEU A 302 -11.60 11.04 -2.06
N LEU A 303 -12.29 9.90 -2.18
CA LEU A 303 -11.82 8.75 -2.93
C LEU A 303 -11.68 9.07 -4.44
N ALA A 304 -12.62 9.84 -5.02
CA ALA A 304 -12.49 10.31 -6.40
C ALA A 304 -11.21 11.10 -6.62
N ARG A 305 -10.88 12.04 -5.72
CA ARG A 305 -9.63 12.81 -5.77
C ARG A 305 -8.39 11.93 -5.66
N ALA A 306 -8.42 10.93 -4.76
CA ALA A 306 -7.33 9.97 -4.62
C ALA A 306 -7.11 9.16 -5.91
N LEU A 307 -8.17 8.68 -6.55
CA LEU A 307 -8.11 7.98 -7.84
C LEU A 307 -7.60 8.88 -8.98
N TYR A 308 -8.03 10.15 -9.02
CA TYR A 308 -7.50 11.10 -10.02
C TYR A 308 -6.00 11.31 -9.85
N ALA A 309 -5.54 11.53 -8.61
CA ALA A 309 -4.13 11.68 -8.30
C ALA A 309 -3.34 10.40 -8.63
N ARG A 310 -3.91 9.22 -8.29
CA ARG A 310 -3.34 7.90 -8.59
C ARG A 310 -3.07 7.70 -10.08
N PHE A 311 -4.11 7.88 -10.93
CA PHE A 311 -3.97 7.66 -12.36
C PHE A 311 -3.18 8.76 -13.08
N ALA A 312 -3.14 9.97 -12.51
CA ALA A 312 -2.25 11.02 -12.99
C ALA A 312 -0.78 10.69 -12.66
N THR A 313 -0.51 10.17 -11.45
CA THR A 313 0.82 9.72 -11.03
C THR A 313 1.33 8.57 -11.91
N GLU A 314 0.49 7.59 -12.23
CA GLU A 314 0.85 6.50 -13.16
C GLU A 314 1.35 7.04 -14.51
N ARG A 315 0.62 8.00 -15.09
CA ARG A 315 1.02 8.64 -16.35
C ARG A 315 2.27 9.50 -16.24
N ALA A 316 2.46 10.19 -15.10
CA ALA A 316 3.65 10.99 -14.86
C ALA A 316 4.89 10.09 -14.73
N ILE A 317 4.79 8.96 -14.03
CA ILE A 317 5.86 7.97 -13.92
C ILE A 317 6.31 7.50 -15.30
N GLU A 318 5.38 7.20 -16.21
CA GLU A 318 5.71 6.82 -17.59
C GLU A 318 6.49 7.92 -18.34
N ARG A 319 6.13 9.20 -18.12
CA ARG A 319 6.84 10.35 -18.70
C ARG A 319 8.18 10.66 -18.05
N VAL A 320 8.45 10.13 -16.88
CA VAL A 320 9.72 10.32 -16.13
C VAL A 320 10.69 9.19 -16.41
N VAL A 321 10.27 7.92 -16.29
CA VAL A 321 11.21 6.81 -16.20
C VAL A 321 11.95 6.54 -17.52
N MET A 322 11.26 6.64 -18.65
CA MET A 322 11.89 6.43 -19.96
C MET A 322 12.83 7.59 -20.35
N PRO A 323 12.45 8.88 -20.23
CA PRO A 323 13.39 9.98 -20.43
C PRO A 323 14.58 9.97 -19.49
N ALA A 324 14.38 9.63 -18.21
CA ALA A 324 15.49 9.51 -17.24
C ALA A 324 16.49 8.41 -17.64
N ALA A 325 16.02 7.25 -18.06
CA ALA A 325 16.86 6.17 -18.55
C ALA A 325 17.62 6.57 -19.83
N ALA A 326 16.94 7.26 -20.78
CA ALA A 326 17.55 7.78 -22.00
C ALA A 326 18.65 8.82 -21.68
N ALA A 327 18.38 9.75 -20.76
CA ALA A 327 19.36 10.76 -20.31
C ALA A 327 20.58 10.13 -19.64
N LEU A 328 20.41 9.03 -18.87
CA LEU A 328 21.53 8.27 -18.29
C LEU A 328 22.40 7.60 -19.37
N GLY A 329 21.80 7.21 -20.49
CA GLY A 329 22.47 6.67 -21.66
C GLY A 329 22.76 5.17 -21.61
N GLY A 330 23.01 4.57 -22.79
CA GLY A 330 23.16 3.13 -22.98
C GLY A 330 24.27 2.49 -22.13
N MET A 331 25.42 3.16 -21.94
CA MET A 331 26.48 2.63 -21.09
C MET A 331 26.03 2.51 -19.62
N SER A 332 25.35 3.53 -19.10
CA SER A 332 24.80 3.46 -17.75
C SER A 332 23.76 2.34 -17.60
N PHE A 333 22.94 2.08 -18.63
CA PHE A 333 21.99 0.98 -18.64
C PHE A 333 22.68 -0.40 -18.60
N ILE A 334 23.81 -0.56 -19.32
CA ILE A 334 24.58 -1.81 -19.37
C ILE A 334 25.31 -2.05 -18.05
N GLU A 335 25.90 -1.01 -17.46
CA GLU A 335 26.76 -1.10 -16.28
C GLU A 335 25.97 -1.09 -14.95
N SER A 336 24.73 -0.58 -14.94
CA SER A 336 23.91 -0.45 -13.75
C SER A 336 22.59 -1.20 -13.91
N PRO A 337 22.52 -2.48 -13.49
CA PRO A 337 21.29 -3.29 -13.58
C PRO A 337 20.11 -2.70 -12.79
N GLU A 338 20.39 -1.79 -11.87
CA GLU A 338 19.38 -1.05 -11.11
C GLU A 338 18.50 -0.16 -12.00
N ILE A 339 19.02 0.34 -13.14
CA ILE A 339 18.22 1.14 -14.08
C ILE A 339 17.13 0.26 -14.71
N ALA A 340 17.51 -0.93 -15.22
CA ALA A 340 16.56 -1.89 -15.77
C ALA A 340 15.55 -2.37 -14.69
N TYR A 341 16.03 -2.58 -13.47
CA TYR A 341 15.19 -2.93 -12.33
C TYR A 341 14.12 -1.85 -12.07
N LEU A 342 14.52 -0.59 -11.95
CA LEU A 342 13.59 0.52 -11.65
C LEU A 342 12.57 0.74 -12.79
N LEU A 343 12.95 0.57 -14.05
CA LEU A 343 12.02 0.60 -15.18
C LEU A 343 10.93 -0.48 -15.04
N GLY A 344 11.32 -1.70 -14.65
CA GLY A 344 10.37 -2.80 -14.41
C GLY A 344 9.53 -2.59 -13.16
N ALA A 345 10.15 -2.21 -12.06
CA ALA A 345 9.48 -2.03 -10.77
C ALA A 345 8.43 -0.92 -10.82
N THR A 346 8.74 0.24 -11.41
CA THR A 346 7.80 1.37 -11.50
C THR A 346 6.56 1.07 -12.33
N ARG A 347 6.65 0.14 -13.29
CA ARG A 347 5.52 -0.29 -14.10
C ARG A 347 4.45 -1.03 -13.30
N ALA A 348 4.82 -1.64 -12.19
CA ALA A 348 3.90 -2.45 -11.37
C ALA A 348 2.77 -1.63 -10.74
N LEU A 349 2.89 -0.30 -10.64
CA LEU A 349 1.80 0.57 -10.21
C LEU A 349 0.52 0.31 -11.01
N ALA A 350 0.59 0.13 -12.32
CA ALA A 350 -0.55 -0.11 -13.20
C ALA A 350 -1.34 -1.39 -12.88
N PHE A 351 -0.75 -2.33 -12.13
CA PHE A 351 -1.35 -3.62 -11.79
C PHE A 351 -1.99 -3.66 -10.40
N HIS A 352 -1.82 -2.62 -9.58
CA HIS A 352 -2.54 -2.51 -8.32
C HIS A 352 -4.02 -2.17 -8.55
N PRO A 353 -4.95 -2.80 -7.80
CA PRO A 353 -6.37 -2.51 -7.91
C PRO A 353 -6.74 -1.14 -7.30
N PRO A 354 -7.77 -0.47 -7.88
CA PRO A 354 -8.42 -0.85 -9.11
C PRO A 354 -7.54 -0.49 -10.32
N SER A 355 -7.57 -1.31 -11.37
CA SER A 355 -6.97 -0.87 -12.63
C SER A 355 -7.76 0.30 -13.22
N ARG A 356 -7.12 1.12 -14.07
CA ARG A 356 -7.80 2.24 -14.73
C ARG A 356 -9.05 1.80 -15.51
N ALA A 357 -9.01 0.62 -16.12
CA ALA A 357 -10.15 0.07 -16.85
C ALA A 357 -11.33 -0.25 -15.92
N VAL A 358 -11.08 -0.80 -14.75
CA VAL A 358 -12.10 -1.09 -13.74
C VAL A 358 -12.66 0.20 -13.13
N ALA A 359 -11.82 1.17 -12.81
CA ALA A 359 -12.23 2.43 -12.20
C ALA A 359 -12.96 3.39 -13.18
N ALA A 360 -12.80 3.23 -14.49
CA ALA A 360 -13.35 4.16 -15.47
C ALA A 360 -14.89 4.27 -15.41
N GLY A 361 -15.60 3.16 -15.30
CA GLY A 361 -17.06 3.14 -15.17
C GLY A 361 -17.57 3.82 -13.89
N PRO A 362 -17.08 3.41 -12.70
CA PRO A 362 -17.38 4.11 -11.43
C PRO A 362 -17.11 5.61 -11.47
N ILE A 363 -15.95 6.04 -11.96
CA ILE A 363 -15.59 7.46 -12.09
C ILE A 363 -16.57 8.19 -13.03
N ALA A 364 -16.92 7.59 -14.17
CA ALA A 364 -17.85 8.20 -15.11
C ALA A 364 -19.26 8.37 -14.52
N ARG A 365 -19.73 7.40 -13.73
CA ARG A 365 -21.01 7.53 -12.99
C ARG A 365 -20.94 8.62 -11.93
N TYR A 366 -19.86 8.68 -11.18
CA TYR A 366 -19.66 9.72 -10.17
C TYR A 366 -19.67 11.14 -10.77
N LEU A 367 -19.12 11.33 -11.98
CA LEU A 367 -19.16 12.62 -12.68
C LEU A 367 -20.58 13.06 -13.12
N THR A 368 -21.57 12.17 -13.02
CA THR A 368 -22.98 12.42 -13.34
C THR A 368 -23.88 12.20 -12.11
N ASP A 369 -23.39 12.58 -10.94
CA ASP A 369 -24.08 12.56 -9.65
C ASP A 369 -24.48 11.16 -9.13
N GLY A 370 -23.87 10.08 -9.66
CA GLY A 370 -24.01 8.73 -9.11
C GLY A 370 -23.01 8.45 -7.98
N PRO A 371 -23.23 7.40 -7.15
CA PRO A 371 -22.28 7.01 -6.12
C PRO A 371 -20.97 6.46 -6.71
N LEU A 372 -19.85 6.64 -5.99
CA LEU A 372 -18.56 6.08 -6.38
C LEU A 372 -18.40 4.67 -5.77
N THR A 373 -18.85 3.67 -6.49
CA THR A 373 -18.71 2.24 -6.11
C THR A 373 -17.68 1.55 -7.00
N LEU A 374 -16.58 1.05 -6.38
CA LEU A 374 -15.46 0.38 -7.06
C LEU A 374 -15.66 -1.14 -7.14
#